data_16e345a696eb9ece37ff054b4ed86a79
#
_entry.id   16e345a696eb9ece37ff054b4ed86a79
#
_cell.length_a   1.000
_cell.length_b   1.000
_cell.length_c   1.000
_cell.angle_alpha   90.00
_cell.angle_beta   90.00
_cell.angle_gamma   90.00
#
_symmetry.space_group_name_H-M   'P 1'
#
loop_
_entity.id
_entity.type
_entity.pdbx_description
1 polymer ?
#
loop_
_entity_poly.entity_id
_entity_poly.type
_entity_poly.pdbx_seq_one_letter_code
_entity_poly.pdbx_strand_id
1 'polypeptide(L)'
;MKKLTPVVVVAALLLTACSSGNYDATQIPAEPAPKATTAAPPAEPKPCADGQDPLASYAPDANVPAPGSPMPAGTILEKIQKRGRLIAGVSADSLNLGSRNPITGQIEGFDIDMINMVADAIFGPPAAGQPHKVELRVISSPQRIPLLMDGAVDIVARNMTINCARWDQIAFSAEYYRSGQKTLVQSDSTAKSVADLSGKTICAPAGSTSLDNLKRKNPAVKPITADSDTGCLVLFQQGKAAGISGDDTVLAGDAAQDPYAKILPERFSDEPYGLGFQKGHPEFVRLVNEALADMKADGRWQQSYTKWLGKLGKTNPPAPIYGRTQGLS
;
A
#
# COMPACT_ATOMS: atom_id res chain seq x y z
N MET A 1 29.55 -70.62 -56.27
CA MET A 1 28.75 -70.84 -55.05
C MET A 1 29.48 -70.10 -53.91
N LYS A 2 29.10 -68.91 -53.63
CA LYS A 2 29.68 -68.11 -52.51
C LYS A 2 28.65 -68.01 -51.40
N LYS A 3 29.01 -68.52 -50.26
CA LYS A 3 28.18 -68.49 -49.00
C LYS A 3 28.23 -67.09 -48.43
N LEU A 4 27.09 -66.47 -48.29
CA LEU A 4 26.93 -65.22 -47.44
C LEU A 4 26.56 -65.63 -46.03
N THR A 5 27.38 -65.18 -45.11
CA THR A 5 27.13 -65.27 -43.64
C THR A 5 26.36 -64.02 -43.20
N PRO A 6 25.30 -64.12 -42.44
CA PRO A 6 24.62 -62.92 -41.92
C PRO A 6 25.38 -62.42 -40.64
N VAL A 7 25.68 -61.12 -40.66
CA VAL A 7 26.17 -60.40 -39.51
C VAL A 7 24.99 -59.95 -38.66
N VAL A 8 24.89 -60.47 -37.45
CA VAL A 8 23.89 -60.03 -36.46
C VAL A 8 24.49 -58.82 -35.72
N VAL A 9 23.94 -57.66 -35.96
CA VAL A 9 24.26 -56.43 -35.20
C VAL A 9 23.39 -56.43 -33.93
N VAL A 10 23.99 -56.67 -32.79
CA VAL A 10 23.36 -56.48 -31.46
C VAL A 10 23.43 -55.01 -31.10
N ALA A 11 22.33 -54.31 -31.21
CA ALA A 11 22.22 -52.93 -30.69
C ALA A 11 22.04 -52.96 -29.18
N ALA A 12 23.09 -52.65 -28.46
CA ALA A 12 23.05 -52.43 -27.02
C ALA A 12 22.38 -51.10 -26.72
N LEU A 13 21.12 -51.12 -26.27
CA LEU A 13 20.39 -49.97 -25.71
C LEU A 13 21.02 -49.63 -24.36
N LEU A 14 21.86 -48.59 -24.34
CA LEU A 14 22.26 -47.94 -23.08
C LEU A 14 21.08 -47.17 -22.52
N LEU A 15 20.37 -47.77 -21.57
CA LEU A 15 19.49 -47.10 -20.65
C LEU A 15 20.36 -46.24 -19.70
N THR A 16 20.54 -44.97 -20.03
CA THR A 16 21.02 -43.98 -19.07
C THR A 16 19.96 -43.78 -18.02
N ALA A 17 20.14 -44.43 -16.86
CA ALA A 17 19.37 -44.13 -15.67
C ALA A 17 19.55 -42.64 -15.35
N CYS A 18 18.46 -41.89 -15.36
CA CYS A 18 18.41 -40.60 -14.71
C CYS A 18 18.83 -40.83 -13.24
N SER A 19 20.04 -40.42 -12.90
CA SER A 19 20.43 -40.36 -11.49
C SER A 19 19.46 -39.42 -10.81
N SER A 20 18.67 -39.95 -9.88
CA SER A 20 17.90 -39.14 -8.94
C SER A 20 18.87 -38.15 -8.31
N GLY A 21 18.75 -36.87 -8.72
CA GLY A 21 19.52 -35.80 -8.11
C GLY A 21 19.27 -35.85 -6.59
N ASN A 22 20.36 -35.86 -5.84
CA ASN A 22 20.27 -35.85 -4.39
C ASN A 22 19.78 -34.47 -3.95
N TYR A 23 18.48 -34.27 -3.86
CA TYR A 23 17.85 -33.00 -3.45
C TYR A 23 18.22 -32.59 -2.02
N ASP A 24 18.75 -33.51 -1.21
CA ASP A 24 19.24 -33.23 0.15
C ASP A 24 20.49 -32.33 0.15
N ALA A 25 21.17 -32.15 -0.99
CA ALA A 25 22.35 -31.29 -1.11
C ALA A 25 22.00 -29.85 -1.56
N THR A 26 20.75 -29.56 -1.93
CA THR A 26 20.35 -28.20 -2.27
C THR A 26 20.08 -27.44 -0.98
N GLN A 27 21.11 -26.77 -0.46
CA GLN A 27 20.92 -25.81 0.62
C GLN A 27 20.07 -24.66 0.06
N ILE A 28 18.77 -24.68 0.39
CA ILE A 28 17.94 -23.50 0.22
C ILE A 28 18.56 -22.42 1.14
N PRO A 29 19.00 -21.27 0.61
CA PRO A 29 19.52 -20.20 1.46
C PRO A 29 18.52 -19.94 2.58
N ALA A 30 18.98 -19.92 3.82
CA ALA A 30 18.12 -19.60 4.95
C ALA A 30 17.51 -18.22 4.69
N GLU A 31 16.18 -18.15 4.72
CA GLU A 31 15.48 -16.89 4.60
C GLU A 31 16.00 -15.92 5.69
N PRO A 32 16.29 -14.66 5.36
CA PRO A 32 16.77 -13.72 6.35
C PRO A 32 15.83 -13.69 7.56
N ALA A 33 16.37 -13.89 8.75
CA ALA A 33 15.56 -13.82 9.96
C ALA A 33 14.89 -12.44 10.05
N PRO A 34 13.60 -12.38 10.46
CA PRO A 34 12.91 -11.11 10.64
C PRO A 34 13.73 -10.20 11.57
N LYS A 35 13.95 -8.95 11.14
CA LYS A 35 14.70 -7.99 11.94
C LYS A 35 13.95 -7.68 13.22
N ALA A 36 14.47 -8.13 14.37
CA ALA A 36 13.97 -7.71 15.67
C ALA A 36 14.25 -6.21 15.86
N THR A 37 13.23 -5.43 16.18
CA THR A 37 13.38 -4.01 16.47
C THR A 37 13.48 -3.83 17.98
N THR A 38 14.69 -3.61 18.50
CA THR A 38 14.96 -3.33 19.92
C THR A 38 14.92 -1.83 20.25
N ALA A 39 14.52 -0.97 19.29
CA ALA A 39 14.43 0.47 19.51
C ALA A 39 13.43 0.82 20.62
N ALA A 40 13.73 1.87 21.38
CA ALA A 40 12.81 2.44 22.37
C ALA A 40 11.43 2.71 21.74
N PRO A 41 10.35 2.71 22.56
CA PRO A 41 9.03 3.07 22.08
C PRO A 41 9.09 4.43 21.36
N PRO A 42 8.39 4.60 20.22
CA PRO A 42 8.34 5.88 19.56
C PRO A 42 7.75 6.93 20.49
N ALA A 43 8.25 8.16 20.39
CA ALA A 43 7.66 9.29 21.09
C ALA A 43 6.18 9.46 20.71
N GLU A 44 5.39 10.05 21.62
CA GLU A 44 4.01 10.44 21.30
C GLU A 44 3.96 11.28 20.02
N PRO A 45 2.88 11.17 19.21
CA PRO A 45 2.73 11.97 18.02
C PRO A 45 2.85 13.46 18.37
N LYS A 46 3.83 14.14 17.76
CA LYS A 46 4.00 15.58 17.96
C LYS A 46 2.89 16.34 17.26
N PRO A 47 2.40 17.46 17.83
CA PRO A 47 1.63 18.44 17.09
C PRO A 47 2.40 18.88 15.85
N CYS A 48 1.70 19.34 14.81
CA CYS A 48 2.37 19.90 13.66
C CYS A 48 3.18 21.12 14.07
N ALA A 49 4.41 21.23 13.55
CA ALA A 49 5.33 22.32 13.93
C ALA A 49 4.77 23.72 13.57
N ASP A 50 3.89 23.76 12.57
CA ASP A 50 3.18 24.96 12.13
C ASP A 50 1.89 25.25 12.93
N GLY A 51 1.56 24.42 13.94
CA GLY A 51 0.36 24.54 14.74
C GLY A 51 -0.95 24.18 14.00
N GLN A 52 -0.85 23.64 12.79
CA GLN A 52 -2.02 23.29 11.98
C GLN A 52 -2.57 21.91 12.32
N ASP A 53 -3.85 21.70 12.01
CA ASP A 53 -4.47 20.38 12.05
C ASP A 53 -3.75 19.44 11.06
N PRO A 54 -3.32 18.24 11.48
CA PRO A 54 -2.69 17.27 10.57
C PRO A 54 -3.58 16.91 9.39
N LEU A 55 -4.91 16.98 9.53
CA LEU A 55 -5.86 16.67 8.46
C LEU A 55 -6.13 17.87 7.53
N ALA A 56 -5.70 19.08 7.90
CA ALA A 56 -5.85 20.24 7.04
C ALA A 56 -4.94 20.09 5.82
N SER A 57 -5.55 20.23 4.63
CA SER A 57 -4.87 20.27 3.34
C SER A 57 -5.09 21.64 2.66
N TYR A 58 -4.56 21.81 1.46
CA TYR A 58 -4.73 23.01 0.67
C TYR A 58 -6.13 23.04 0.05
N ALA A 59 -6.86 24.12 0.25
CA ALA A 59 -8.16 24.29 -0.41
C ALA A 59 -8.00 24.25 -1.94
N PRO A 60 -8.94 23.68 -2.69
CA PRO A 60 -9.01 23.86 -4.14
C PRO A 60 -8.94 25.34 -4.51
N ASP A 61 -8.37 25.62 -5.67
CA ASP A 61 -8.26 26.99 -6.19
C ASP A 61 -9.35 27.21 -7.24
N ALA A 62 -9.94 28.41 -7.30
CA ALA A 62 -10.91 28.78 -8.33
C ALA A 62 -10.36 28.65 -9.78
N ASN A 63 -9.04 28.59 -9.92
CA ASN A 63 -8.35 28.45 -11.19
C ASN A 63 -7.82 27.04 -11.49
N VAL A 64 -8.34 26.00 -10.78
CA VAL A 64 -7.99 24.60 -11.10
C VAL A 64 -8.41 24.33 -12.56
N PRO A 65 -7.49 23.85 -13.42
CA PRO A 65 -7.84 23.55 -14.81
C PRO A 65 -8.89 22.45 -14.90
N ALA A 66 -9.80 22.58 -15.84
CA ALA A 66 -10.75 21.51 -16.13
C ALA A 66 -10.00 20.23 -16.58
N PRO A 67 -10.56 19.02 -16.33
CA PRO A 67 -9.92 17.77 -16.70
C PRO A 67 -9.47 17.74 -18.17
N GLY A 68 -8.20 17.40 -18.41
CA GLY A 68 -7.62 17.33 -19.75
C GLY A 68 -7.25 18.68 -20.39
N SER A 69 -7.55 19.82 -19.74
CA SER A 69 -7.11 21.14 -20.20
C SER A 69 -5.58 21.30 -20.05
N PRO A 70 -4.97 22.25 -20.77
CA PRO A 70 -3.55 22.55 -20.58
C PRO A 70 -3.25 22.94 -19.13
N MET A 71 -2.23 22.30 -18.56
CA MET A 71 -1.78 22.58 -17.20
C MET A 71 -0.95 23.89 -17.15
N PRO A 72 -0.97 24.63 -16.03
CA PRO A 72 -0.27 25.90 -15.89
C PRO A 72 1.23 25.77 -16.17
N ALA A 73 1.75 26.66 -16.97
CA ALA A 73 3.17 26.68 -17.40
C ALA A 73 4.12 26.76 -16.19
N GLY A 74 5.25 26.06 -16.25
CA GLY A 74 6.27 26.01 -15.20
C GLY A 74 5.97 25.15 -13.99
N THR A 75 4.77 24.57 -13.90
CA THR A 75 4.35 23.72 -12.78
C THR A 75 4.79 22.27 -12.96
N ILE A 76 4.74 21.48 -11.88
CA ILE A 76 4.91 20.02 -11.94
C ILE A 76 3.79 19.37 -12.79
N LEU A 77 2.59 19.92 -12.75
CA LEU A 77 1.45 19.44 -13.54
C LEU A 77 1.70 19.52 -15.04
N GLU A 78 2.30 20.63 -15.51
CA GLU A 78 2.71 20.75 -16.91
C GLU A 78 3.76 19.70 -17.29
N LYS A 79 4.75 19.47 -16.42
CA LYS A 79 5.78 18.44 -16.64
C LYS A 79 5.17 17.04 -16.74
N ILE A 80 4.23 16.68 -15.85
CA ILE A 80 3.50 15.43 -15.87
C ILE A 80 2.69 15.31 -17.16
N GLN A 81 1.94 16.34 -17.54
CA GLN A 81 1.12 16.35 -18.74
C GLN A 81 1.96 16.21 -20.01
N LYS A 82 3.08 16.93 -20.13
CA LYS A 82 4.02 16.81 -21.26
C LYS A 82 4.68 15.44 -21.32
N ARG A 83 4.95 14.81 -20.19
CA ARG A 83 5.46 13.43 -20.14
C ARG A 83 4.43 12.40 -20.61
N GLY A 84 3.15 12.75 -20.61
CA GLY A 84 2.05 11.91 -21.11
C GLY A 84 1.56 10.85 -20.14
N ARG A 85 2.05 10.81 -18.89
CA ARG A 85 1.62 9.88 -17.84
C ARG A 85 1.92 10.39 -16.43
N LEU A 86 1.08 10.00 -15.48
CA LEU A 86 1.31 10.13 -14.04
C LEU A 86 2.13 8.94 -13.55
N ILE A 87 3.16 9.16 -12.74
CA ILE A 87 3.95 8.08 -12.11
C ILE A 87 3.50 7.96 -10.65
N ALA A 88 2.87 6.84 -10.30
CA ALA A 88 2.28 6.61 -9.00
C ALA A 88 2.95 5.46 -8.25
N GLY A 89 3.38 5.71 -7.00
CA GLY A 89 3.84 4.71 -6.07
C GLY A 89 2.65 4.02 -5.39
N VAL A 90 2.53 2.70 -5.56
CA VAL A 90 1.38 1.92 -5.09
C VAL A 90 1.79 0.58 -4.48
N SER A 91 0.87 -0.09 -3.80
CA SER A 91 0.99 -1.53 -3.50
C SER A 91 0.59 -2.38 -4.70
N ALA A 92 1.05 -3.64 -4.73
CA ALA A 92 0.56 -4.66 -5.64
C ALA A 92 0.15 -5.95 -4.89
N ASP A 93 0.18 -5.90 -3.57
CA ASP A 93 -0.07 -7.03 -2.67
C ASP A 93 -1.11 -6.76 -1.58
N SER A 94 -1.53 -5.51 -1.36
CA SER A 94 -2.59 -5.17 -0.39
C SER A 94 -3.97 -5.39 -1.02
N LEU A 95 -4.59 -6.53 -0.74
CA LEU A 95 -5.88 -6.94 -1.32
C LEU A 95 -6.94 -5.85 -1.09
N ASN A 96 -7.71 -5.52 -2.13
CA ASN A 96 -8.74 -4.49 -2.21
C ASN A 96 -8.23 -3.03 -2.19
N LEU A 97 -7.00 -2.75 -1.80
CA LEU A 97 -6.41 -1.40 -1.82
C LEU A 97 -5.55 -1.19 -3.08
N GLY A 98 -4.56 -2.04 -3.28
CA GLY A 98 -3.71 -2.09 -4.44
C GLY A 98 -3.13 -3.49 -4.54
N SER A 99 -3.73 -4.35 -5.35
CA SER A 99 -3.32 -5.73 -5.50
C SER A 99 -3.35 -6.16 -6.95
N ARG A 100 -2.43 -7.06 -7.31
CA ARG A 100 -2.38 -7.62 -8.65
C ARG A 100 -3.46 -8.69 -8.83
N ASN A 101 -4.35 -8.46 -9.76
CA ASN A 101 -5.35 -9.45 -10.17
C ASN A 101 -4.65 -10.64 -10.85
N PRO A 102 -4.79 -11.87 -10.34
CA PRO A 102 -4.06 -13.03 -10.85
C PRO A 102 -4.51 -13.47 -12.26
N ILE A 103 -5.69 -13.03 -12.70
CA ILE A 103 -6.25 -13.39 -14.01
C ILE A 103 -5.81 -12.37 -15.07
N THR A 104 -5.96 -11.07 -14.77
CA THR A 104 -5.69 -9.99 -15.74
C THR A 104 -4.26 -9.47 -15.67
N GLY A 105 -3.55 -9.72 -14.57
CA GLY A 105 -2.23 -9.15 -14.28
C GLY A 105 -2.25 -7.66 -13.94
N GLN A 106 -3.41 -7.01 -13.98
CA GLN A 106 -3.55 -5.58 -13.65
C GLN A 106 -3.49 -5.37 -12.14
N ILE A 107 -2.97 -4.21 -11.73
CA ILE A 107 -3.05 -3.77 -10.32
C ILE A 107 -4.35 -2.98 -10.19
N GLU A 108 -5.19 -3.37 -9.22
CA GLU A 108 -6.52 -2.80 -8.99
C GLU A 108 -6.80 -2.67 -7.50
N GLY A 109 -7.76 -1.82 -7.14
CA GLY A 109 -8.16 -1.59 -5.75
C GLY A 109 -8.57 -0.15 -5.49
N PHE A 110 -8.95 0.14 -4.26
CA PHE A 110 -9.45 1.45 -3.85
C PHE A 110 -8.42 2.57 -4.03
N ASP A 111 -7.15 2.33 -3.66
CA ASP A 111 -6.05 3.27 -3.86
C ASP A 111 -5.77 3.51 -5.34
N ILE A 112 -5.95 2.48 -6.18
CA ILE A 112 -5.75 2.58 -7.64
C ILE A 112 -6.84 3.42 -8.28
N ASP A 113 -8.09 3.30 -7.81
CA ASP A 113 -9.20 4.16 -8.28
C ASP A 113 -8.92 5.63 -7.94
N MET A 114 -8.31 5.92 -6.77
CA MET A 114 -7.87 7.29 -6.44
C MET A 114 -6.78 7.80 -7.40
N ILE A 115 -5.82 6.96 -7.76
CA ILE A 115 -4.78 7.32 -8.75
C ILE A 115 -5.38 7.57 -10.13
N ASN A 116 -6.32 6.73 -10.56
CA ASN A 116 -7.00 6.89 -11.84
C ASN A 116 -7.77 8.22 -11.90
N MET A 117 -8.48 8.58 -10.83
CA MET A 117 -9.14 9.90 -10.71
C MET A 117 -8.13 11.05 -10.90
N VAL A 118 -6.94 10.98 -10.29
CA VAL A 118 -5.90 12.02 -10.45
C VAL A 118 -5.41 12.09 -11.90
N ALA A 119 -5.20 10.93 -12.54
CA ALA A 119 -4.81 10.90 -13.95
C ALA A 119 -5.88 11.53 -14.85
N ASP A 120 -7.15 11.25 -14.58
CA ASP A 120 -8.27 11.82 -15.35
C ASP A 120 -8.38 13.34 -15.16
N ALA A 121 -8.08 13.85 -13.96
CA ALA A 121 -8.03 15.29 -13.72
C ALA A 121 -6.93 15.98 -14.56
N ILE A 122 -5.77 15.30 -14.78
CA ILE A 122 -4.64 15.85 -15.53
C ILE A 122 -4.82 15.67 -17.04
N PHE A 123 -5.29 14.52 -17.50
CA PHE A 123 -5.26 14.12 -18.92
C PHE A 123 -6.63 14.07 -19.58
N GLY A 124 -7.71 14.25 -18.79
CA GLY A 124 -9.07 13.89 -19.19
C GLY A 124 -9.32 12.38 -19.05
N PRO A 125 -10.59 11.95 -18.91
CA PRO A 125 -10.95 10.55 -18.84
C PRO A 125 -10.54 9.81 -20.11
N PRO A 126 -10.09 8.55 -19.99
CA PRO A 126 -9.69 7.76 -21.16
C PRO A 126 -10.90 7.46 -22.05
N ALA A 127 -10.67 7.25 -23.34
CA ALA A 127 -11.68 6.70 -24.22
C ALA A 127 -12.10 5.30 -23.76
N ALA A 128 -13.32 4.89 -24.08
CA ALA A 128 -13.85 3.61 -23.67
C ALA A 128 -12.90 2.46 -24.03
N GLY A 129 -12.55 1.63 -23.05
CA GLY A 129 -11.65 0.49 -23.21
C GLY A 129 -10.15 0.87 -23.27
N GLN A 130 -9.80 2.14 -23.14
CA GLN A 130 -8.40 2.58 -23.04
C GLN A 130 -7.98 2.67 -21.57
N PRO A 131 -6.69 2.37 -21.25
CA PRO A 131 -6.18 2.53 -19.90
C PRO A 131 -6.00 4.01 -19.53
N HIS A 132 -6.08 4.32 -18.24
CA HIS A 132 -5.69 5.62 -17.71
C HIS A 132 -4.19 5.87 -17.97
N LYS A 133 -3.82 7.15 -18.14
CA LYS A 133 -2.42 7.55 -18.39
C LYS A 133 -1.60 7.51 -17.10
N VAL A 134 -1.39 6.30 -16.56
CA VAL A 134 -0.68 6.05 -15.32
C VAL A 134 0.43 5.03 -15.53
N GLU A 135 1.60 5.28 -14.93
CA GLU A 135 2.64 4.31 -14.69
C GLU A 135 2.61 3.93 -13.21
N LEU A 136 2.18 2.70 -12.90
CA LEU A 136 2.15 2.21 -11.52
C LEU A 136 3.53 1.64 -11.15
N ARG A 137 4.18 2.23 -10.14
CA ARG A 137 5.42 1.72 -9.53
C ARG A 137 5.10 1.01 -8.23
N VAL A 138 5.37 -0.28 -8.18
CA VAL A 138 5.21 -1.06 -6.95
C VAL A 138 6.31 -0.68 -5.98
N ILE A 139 5.91 -0.22 -4.80
CA ILE A 139 6.82 0.24 -3.75
C ILE A 139 6.50 -0.41 -2.40
N SER A 140 7.50 -0.55 -1.55
CA SER A 140 7.32 -0.99 -0.16
C SER A 140 6.84 0.15 0.75
N SER A 141 6.36 -0.18 1.96
CA SER A 141 5.93 0.84 2.93
C SER A 141 7.04 1.83 3.30
N PRO A 142 8.29 1.43 3.58
CA PRO A 142 9.37 2.38 3.89
C PRO A 142 9.81 3.23 2.70
N GLN A 143 9.51 2.84 1.46
CA GLN A 143 9.89 3.60 0.27
C GLN A 143 8.97 4.78 -0.05
N ARG A 144 7.78 4.87 0.55
CA ARG A 144 6.75 5.89 0.24
C ARG A 144 7.29 7.33 0.30
N ILE A 145 7.90 7.69 1.42
CA ILE A 145 8.43 9.05 1.65
C ILE A 145 9.71 9.32 0.83
N PRO A 146 10.76 8.48 0.87
CA PRO A 146 11.96 8.71 0.08
C PRO A 146 11.69 8.91 -1.42
N LEU A 147 10.86 8.07 -2.04
CA LEU A 147 10.59 8.17 -3.48
C LEU A 147 9.80 9.43 -3.87
N LEU A 148 8.97 9.97 -2.96
CA LEU A 148 8.33 11.28 -3.15
C LEU A 148 9.36 12.42 -3.04
N MET A 149 10.21 12.38 -2.00
CA MET A 149 11.22 13.41 -1.79
C MET A 149 12.21 13.50 -2.96
N ASP A 150 12.59 12.36 -3.53
CA ASP A 150 13.51 12.27 -4.67
C ASP A 150 12.83 12.57 -6.02
N GLY A 151 11.49 12.77 -6.04
CA GLY A 151 10.73 12.95 -7.27
C GLY A 151 10.74 11.72 -8.19
N ALA A 152 11.06 10.54 -7.64
CA ALA A 152 11.02 9.29 -8.39
C ALA A 152 9.60 8.85 -8.73
N VAL A 153 8.62 9.26 -7.93
CA VAL A 153 7.19 9.15 -8.20
C VAL A 153 6.53 10.52 -7.99
N ASP A 154 5.48 10.81 -8.74
CA ASP A 154 4.75 12.09 -8.62
C ASP A 154 3.79 12.08 -7.44
N ILE A 155 3.23 10.91 -7.14
CA ILE A 155 2.20 10.69 -6.13
C ILE A 155 2.33 9.30 -5.52
N VAL A 156 1.90 9.16 -4.27
CA VAL A 156 1.78 7.85 -3.60
C VAL A 156 0.35 7.65 -3.11
N ALA A 157 -0.25 6.52 -3.51
CA ALA A 157 -1.47 5.96 -2.92
C ALA A 157 -1.16 4.54 -2.42
N ARG A 158 -0.94 4.42 -1.12
CA ARG A 158 -0.59 3.15 -0.48
C ARG A 158 -0.92 3.21 1.01
N ASN A 159 -2.23 3.19 1.32
CA ASN A 159 -2.75 3.22 2.69
C ASN A 159 -1.91 4.15 3.60
N MET A 160 -1.74 5.40 3.16
CA MET A 160 -0.77 6.30 3.79
C MET A 160 -1.42 7.25 4.78
N THR A 161 -1.26 6.98 6.07
CA THR A 161 -1.79 7.80 7.15
C THR A 161 -1.21 9.20 7.15
N ILE A 162 -2.08 10.20 7.17
CA ILE A 162 -1.75 11.61 7.35
C ILE A 162 -1.33 11.84 8.81
N ASN A 163 -0.17 12.44 9.04
CA ASN A 163 0.27 12.92 10.33
C ASN A 163 1.32 14.03 10.22
N CYS A 164 1.57 14.73 11.31
CA CYS A 164 2.48 15.88 11.31
C CYS A 164 3.92 15.52 10.96
N ALA A 165 4.44 14.39 11.45
CA ALA A 165 5.81 13.96 11.17
C ALA A 165 6.04 13.67 9.66
N ARG A 166 5.00 13.27 8.95
CA ARG A 166 5.03 13.09 7.50
C ARG A 166 4.84 14.43 6.77
N TRP A 167 4.00 15.34 7.28
CA TRP A 167 3.88 16.69 6.75
C TRP A 167 5.20 17.47 6.79
N ASP A 168 6.09 17.16 7.73
CA ASP A 168 7.44 17.75 7.78
C ASP A 168 8.29 17.35 6.57
N GLN A 169 7.97 16.27 5.88
CA GLN A 169 8.75 15.68 4.80
C GLN A 169 8.08 15.78 3.42
N ILE A 170 6.77 15.59 3.38
CA ILE A 170 5.96 15.51 2.16
C ILE A 170 4.67 16.32 2.32
N ALA A 171 3.90 16.48 1.26
CA ALA A 171 2.55 17.05 1.32
C ALA A 171 1.49 15.97 1.17
N PHE A 172 0.25 16.26 1.61
CA PHE A 172 -0.89 15.36 1.51
C PHE A 172 -2.11 16.03 0.88
N SER A 173 -2.93 15.23 0.19
CA SER A 173 -4.31 15.61 -0.12
C SER A 173 -5.16 15.75 1.14
N ALA A 174 -6.39 16.24 0.99
CA ALA A 174 -7.44 15.99 1.96
C ALA A 174 -7.63 14.48 2.15
N GLU A 175 -8.15 14.08 3.32
CA GLU A 175 -8.44 12.70 3.64
C GLU A 175 -9.38 12.08 2.61
N TYR A 176 -8.99 10.94 2.02
CA TYR A 176 -9.85 10.20 1.10
C TYR A 176 -10.54 9.00 1.75
N TYR A 177 -10.00 8.47 2.86
CA TYR A 177 -10.58 7.39 3.65
C TYR A 177 -10.10 7.44 5.09
N ARG A 178 -10.93 7.00 6.03
CA ARG A 178 -10.56 6.86 7.44
C ARG A 178 -10.57 5.40 7.86
N SER A 179 -9.39 4.83 7.96
CA SER A 179 -9.14 3.52 8.54
C SER A 179 -8.91 3.60 10.04
N GLY A 180 -8.79 2.47 10.69
CA GLY A 180 -8.39 2.35 12.08
C GLY A 180 -7.52 1.15 12.32
N GLN A 181 -6.50 1.31 13.15
CA GLN A 181 -5.59 0.23 13.46
C GLN A 181 -6.22 -0.80 14.37
N LYS A 182 -6.05 -2.07 14.01
CA LYS A 182 -6.48 -3.25 14.73
C LYS A 182 -5.36 -4.29 14.80
N THR A 183 -5.69 -5.47 15.31
CA THR A 183 -4.76 -6.62 15.34
C THR A 183 -5.45 -7.85 14.77
N LEU A 184 -4.77 -8.57 13.90
CA LEU A 184 -5.16 -9.88 13.39
C LEU A 184 -4.40 -10.94 14.17
N VAL A 185 -5.09 -12.03 14.55
CA VAL A 185 -4.55 -13.16 15.31
C VAL A 185 -5.12 -14.46 14.77
N GLN A 186 -4.60 -15.61 15.24
CA GLN A 186 -5.18 -16.93 14.94
C GLN A 186 -6.65 -17.00 15.39
N SER A 187 -7.49 -17.72 14.63
CA SER A 187 -8.93 -17.81 14.86
C SER A 187 -9.29 -18.43 16.22
N ASP A 188 -8.45 -19.31 16.76
CA ASP A 188 -8.57 -19.94 18.06
C ASP A 188 -8.02 -19.11 19.23
N SER A 189 -7.37 -17.97 18.94
CA SER A 189 -6.84 -17.07 19.98
C SER A 189 -7.95 -16.57 20.91
N THR A 190 -7.68 -16.54 22.21
CA THR A 190 -8.58 -15.99 23.21
C THR A 190 -8.41 -14.48 23.44
N ALA A 191 -7.41 -13.86 22.80
CA ALA A 191 -7.16 -12.43 22.88
C ALA A 191 -8.36 -11.61 22.40
N LYS A 192 -8.64 -10.49 23.05
CA LYS A 192 -9.70 -9.54 22.69
C LYS A 192 -9.15 -8.16 22.32
N SER A 193 -7.93 -7.89 22.74
CA SER A 193 -7.25 -6.61 22.55
C SER A 193 -5.76 -6.80 22.30
N VAL A 194 -5.07 -5.74 21.87
CA VAL A 194 -3.61 -5.77 21.73
C VAL A 194 -2.90 -5.95 23.08
N ALA A 195 -3.52 -5.55 24.20
CA ALA A 195 -2.97 -5.71 25.55
C ALA A 195 -2.79 -7.20 25.92
N ASP A 196 -3.68 -8.07 25.45
CA ASP A 196 -3.64 -9.52 25.71
C ASP A 196 -2.48 -10.22 24.98
N LEU A 197 -1.78 -9.51 24.10
CA LEU A 197 -0.67 -10.01 23.31
C LEU A 197 0.71 -9.66 23.89
N SER A 198 0.78 -9.20 25.15
CA SER A 198 2.04 -8.91 25.85
C SER A 198 3.00 -10.10 25.81
N GLY A 199 4.26 -9.86 25.48
CA GLY A 199 5.30 -10.88 25.30
C GLY A 199 5.23 -11.68 23.98
N LYS A 200 4.17 -11.53 23.20
CA LYS A 200 4.03 -12.18 21.88
C LYS A 200 4.79 -11.42 20.81
N THR A 201 5.19 -12.15 19.77
CA THR A 201 5.78 -11.56 18.55
C THR A 201 4.66 -11.08 17.64
N ILE A 202 4.63 -9.79 17.35
CA ILE A 202 3.62 -9.15 16.48
C ILE A 202 4.30 -8.48 15.31
N CYS A 203 3.84 -8.77 14.09
CA CYS A 203 4.36 -8.12 12.88
C CYS A 203 3.59 -6.82 12.59
N ALA A 204 4.33 -5.80 12.15
CA ALA A 204 3.78 -4.60 11.53
C ALA A 204 4.74 -4.13 10.42
N PRO A 205 4.26 -3.53 9.32
CA PRO A 205 5.12 -3.11 8.24
C PRO A 205 6.15 -2.07 8.69
N ALA A 206 7.38 -2.18 8.19
CA ALA A 206 8.43 -1.21 8.45
C ALA A 206 8.01 0.19 7.95
N GLY A 207 8.34 1.26 8.68
CA GLY A 207 8.00 2.64 8.30
C GLY A 207 6.49 2.96 8.33
N SER A 208 5.70 2.13 9.01
CA SER A 208 4.25 2.34 9.19
C SER A 208 3.93 2.98 10.55
N THR A 209 2.82 3.73 10.60
CA THR A 209 2.21 4.17 11.86
C THR A 209 1.76 2.98 12.71
N SER A 210 1.39 1.87 12.05
CA SER A 210 0.99 0.64 12.73
C SER A 210 2.09 0.07 13.63
N LEU A 211 3.36 0.13 13.20
CA LEU A 211 4.50 -0.28 14.01
C LEU A 211 4.70 0.65 15.22
N ASP A 212 4.61 1.95 15.00
CA ASP A 212 4.82 2.96 16.02
C ASP A 212 3.69 2.93 17.07
N ASN A 213 2.45 2.84 16.64
CA ASN A 213 1.30 2.74 17.51
C ASN A 213 1.30 1.44 18.32
N LEU A 214 1.68 0.31 17.71
CA LEU A 214 1.82 -0.97 18.40
C LEU A 214 2.80 -0.85 19.57
N LYS A 215 3.99 -0.28 19.33
CA LYS A 215 5.01 -0.09 20.38
C LYS A 215 4.55 0.83 21.50
N ARG A 216 3.76 1.87 21.18
CA ARG A 216 3.18 2.77 22.20
C ARG A 216 2.07 2.09 22.97
N LYS A 217 1.14 1.44 22.28
CA LYS A 217 -0.06 0.85 22.89
C LYS A 217 0.26 -0.35 23.77
N ASN A 218 1.22 -1.19 23.37
CA ASN A 218 1.68 -2.33 24.16
C ASN A 218 3.21 -2.48 24.05
N PRO A 219 3.99 -1.77 24.88
CA PRO A 219 5.46 -1.87 24.89
C PRO A 219 6.00 -3.27 25.22
N ALA A 220 5.17 -4.16 25.79
CA ALA A 220 5.56 -5.53 26.14
C ALA A 220 5.50 -6.50 24.96
N VAL A 221 4.96 -6.15 23.81
CA VAL A 221 5.04 -7.00 22.62
C VAL A 221 6.48 -7.07 22.08
N LYS A 222 6.78 -8.11 21.32
CA LYS A 222 8.04 -8.25 20.58
C LYS A 222 7.77 -7.91 19.11
N PRO A 223 7.97 -6.66 18.67
CA PRO A 223 7.65 -6.28 17.30
C PRO A 223 8.68 -6.87 16.33
N ILE A 224 8.20 -7.43 15.22
CA ILE A 224 8.99 -7.76 14.03
C ILE A 224 8.42 -7.01 12.85
N THR A 225 9.20 -6.86 11.79
CA THR A 225 8.79 -6.09 10.62
C THR A 225 8.97 -6.86 9.32
N ALA A 226 8.12 -6.54 8.35
CA ALA A 226 8.27 -6.85 6.94
C ALA A 226 8.18 -5.55 6.14
N ASP A 227 8.61 -5.57 4.88
CA ASP A 227 8.60 -4.39 4.00
C ASP A 227 7.22 -4.09 3.41
N SER A 228 6.29 -5.05 3.51
CA SER A 228 4.89 -4.91 3.07
C SER A 228 3.91 -5.53 4.06
N ASP A 229 2.63 -5.24 3.85
CA ASP A 229 1.54 -5.79 4.65
C ASP A 229 1.46 -7.31 4.47
N THR A 230 1.48 -7.79 3.23
CA THR A 230 1.48 -9.23 2.91
C THR A 230 2.73 -9.94 3.41
N GLY A 231 3.88 -9.24 3.50
CA GLY A 231 5.06 -9.79 4.16
C GLY A 231 4.80 -10.15 5.64
N CYS A 232 3.98 -9.35 6.35
CA CYS A 232 3.52 -9.69 7.69
C CYS A 232 2.57 -10.90 7.70
N LEU A 233 1.68 -11.03 6.71
CA LEU A 233 0.80 -12.18 6.56
C LEU A 233 1.61 -13.47 6.37
N VAL A 234 2.65 -13.45 5.55
CA VAL A 234 3.56 -14.59 5.36
C VAL A 234 4.24 -14.99 6.68
N LEU A 235 4.76 -14.01 7.44
CA LEU A 235 5.37 -14.29 8.76
C LEU A 235 4.36 -14.88 9.76
N PHE A 236 3.12 -14.43 9.72
CA PHE A 236 2.02 -14.95 10.52
C PHE A 236 1.69 -16.39 10.13
N GLN A 237 1.51 -16.70 8.85
CA GLN A 237 1.22 -18.04 8.34
C GLN A 237 2.35 -19.03 8.62
N GLN A 238 3.59 -18.57 8.65
CA GLN A 238 4.76 -19.37 9.05
C GLN A 238 4.88 -19.59 10.58
N GLY A 239 3.98 -19.02 11.38
CA GLY A 239 4.06 -19.07 12.85
C GLY A 239 5.20 -18.22 13.45
N LYS A 240 5.88 -17.38 12.66
CA LYS A 240 6.94 -16.48 13.13
C LYS A 240 6.36 -15.25 13.85
N ALA A 241 5.12 -14.90 13.57
CA ALA A 241 4.35 -13.87 14.26
C ALA A 241 3.07 -14.48 14.86
N ALA A 242 2.74 -14.13 16.10
CA ALA A 242 1.49 -14.53 16.75
C ALA A 242 0.31 -13.63 16.32
N GLY A 243 0.59 -12.52 15.64
CA GLY A 243 -0.42 -11.60 15.11
C GLY A 243 0.20 -10.55 14.20
N ILE A 244 -0.68 -9.81 13.54
CA ILE A 244 -0.35 -8.69 12.66
C ILE A 244 -1.04 -7.44 13.21
N SER A 245 -0.31 -6.36 13.38
CA SER A 245 -0.87 -5.05 13.71
C SER A 245 -0.89 -4.18 12.46
N GLY A 246 -2.08 -3.75 12.06
CA GLY A 246 -2.29 -3.01 10.82
C GLY A 246 -3.65 -2.34 10.76
N ASP A 247 -3.89 -1.63 9.69
CA ASP A 247 -5.14 -0.95 9.41
C ASP A 247 -6.25 -1.96 9.09
N ASP A 248 -7.46 -1.69 9.52
CA ASP A 248 -8.60 -2.61 9.38
C ASP A 248 -8.89 -2.97 7.90
N THR A 249 -8.62 -2.07 6.97
CA THR A 249 -8.70 -2.32 5.53
C THR A 249 -7.70 -3.37 5.05
N VAL A 250 -6.46 -3.27 5.52
CA VAL A 250 -5.37 -4.20 5.21
C VAL A 250 -5.64 -5.55 5.84
N LEU A 251 -5.94 -5.56 7.15
CA LEU A 251 -6.23 -6.79 7.89
C LEU A 251 -7.46 -7.53 7.36
N ALA A 252 -8.45 -6.81 6.81
CA ALA A 252 -9.59 -7.45 6.13
C ALA A 252 -9.14 -8.19 4.86
N GLY A 253 -8.18 -7.63 4.13
CA GLY A 253 -7.54 -8.30 2.99
C GLY A 253 -6.73 -9.52 3.42
N ASP A 254 -5.98 -9.42 4.50
CA ASP A 254 -5.20 -10.53 5.06
C ASP A 254 -6.10 -11.66 5.55
N ALA A 255 -7.16 -11.34 6.31
CA ALA A 255 -8.14 -12.31 6.79
C ALA A 255 -8.93 -12.99 5.65
N ALA A 256 -9.11 -12.31 4.52
CA ALA A 256 -9.73 -12.92 3.34
C ALA A 256 -8.82 -13.95 2.65
N GLN A 257 -7.51 -13.89 2.89
CA GLN A 257 -6.49 -14.79 2.35
C GLN A 257 -6.11 -15.92 3.33
N ASP A 258 -6.55 -15.82 4.59
CA ASP A 258 -6.23 -16.81 5.63
C ASP A 258 -7.48 -17.15 6.45
N PRO A 259 -8.11 -18.34 6.22
CA PRO A 259 -9.31 -18.75 6.93
C PRO A 259 -9.06 -19.07 8.42
N TYR A 260 -7.81 -19.20 8.84
CA TYR A 260 -7.42 -19.41 10.22
C TYR A 260 -7.10 -18.12 10.97
N ALA A 261 -7.34 -16.96 10.35
CA ALA A 261 -7.13 -15.67 10.96
C ALA A 261 -8.45 -15.01 11.37
N LYS A 262 -8.41 -14.19 12.42
CA LYS A 262 -9.49 -13.27 12.80
C LYS A 262 -8.94 -11.92 13.23
N ILE A 263 -9.73 -10.87 13.00
CA ILE A 263 -9.42 -9.52 13.43
C ILE A 263 -10.03 -9.28 14.80
N LEU A 264 -9.23 -8.78 15.76
CA LEU A 264 -9.73 -8.38 17.08
C LEU A 264 -10.63 -7.16 16.95
N PRO A 265 -11.67 -7.04 17.81
CA PRO A 265 -12.64 -5.94 17.72
C PRO A 265 -12.03 -4.57 18.07
N GLU A 266 -11.00 -4.55 18.93
CA GLU A 266 -10.39 -3.30 19.39
C GLU A 266 -9.79 -2.52 18.21
N ARG A 267 -10.23 -1.26 18.06
CA ARG A 267 -9.59 -0.23 17.24
C ARG A 267 -8.86 0.72 18.19
N PHE A 268 -7.56 0.87 18.04
CA PHE A 268 -6.75 1.60 19.01
C PHE A 268 -6.03 2.83 18.44
N SER A 269 -6.20 3.12 17.16
CA SER A 269 -5.83 4.40 16.56
C SER A 269 -6.70 4.73 15.36
N ASP A 270 -6.75 6.01 14.98
CA ASP A 270 -7.30 6.49 13.73
C ASP A 270 -6.19 6.58 12.69
N GLU A 271 -6.47 6.08 11.49
CA GLU A 271 -5.53 6.06 10.36
C GLU A 271 -6.16 6.77 9.16
N PRO A 272 -6.15 8.12 9.14
CA PRO A 272 -6.68 8.91 8.02
C PRO A 272 -5.77 8.77 6.81
N TYR A 273 -6.27 8.29 5.67
CA TYR A 273 -5.49 8.14 4.45
C TYR A 273 -5.49 9.39 3.60
N GLY A 274 -4.31 9.81 3.18
CA GLY A 274 -4.08 10.87 2.20
C GLY A 274 -3.19 10.41 1.06
N LEU A 275 -3.40 11.00 -0.11
CA LEU A 275 -2.47 10.86 -1.22
C LEU A 275 -1.23 11.70 -0.89
N GLY A 276 -0.04 11.10 -1.05
CA GLY A 276 1.23 11.76 -0.76
C GLY A 276 1.84 12.42 -1.98
N PHE A 277 2.48 13.58 -1.77
CA PHE A 277 3.13 14.38 -2.82
C PHE A 277 4.49 14.88 -2.36
N GLN A 278 5.38 15.18 -3.31
CA GLN A 278 6.57 15.97 -3.03
C GLN A 278 6.15 17.37 -2.52
N LYS A 279 6.88 17.93 -1.55
CA LYS A 279 6.68 19.30 -1.10
C LYS A 279 6.98 20.31 -2.22
N GLY A 280 6.48 21.53 -2.06
CA GLY A 280 6.74 22.64 -2.99
C GLY A 280 5.79 22.68 -4.21
N HIS A 281 4.80 21.80 -4.28
CA HIS A 281 3.84 21.70 -5.37
C HIS A 281 2.39 21.81 -4.89
N PRO A 282 1.99 22.91 -4.22
CA PRO A 282 0.63 23.05 -3.70
C PRO A 282 -0.44 23.07 -4.81
N GLU A 283 -0.09 23.53 -6.02
CA GLU A 283 -0.98 23.50 -7.18
C GLU A 283 -1.39 22.05 -7.54
N PHE A 284 -0.50 21.08 -7.37
CA PHE A 284 -0.83 19.68 -7.60
C PHE A 284 -1.80 19.16 -6.54
N VAL A 285 -1.53 19.47 -5.26
CA VAL A 285 -2.43 19.05 -4.17
C VAL A 285 -3.82 19.70 -4.31
N ARG A 286 -3.90 20.97 -4.72
CA ARG A 286 -5.16 21.70 -4.96
C ARG A 286 -5.98 21.06 -6.08
N LEU A 287 -5.36 20.72 -7.22
CA LEU A 287 -6.01 19.99 -8.31
C LEU A 287 -6.54 18.64 -7.85
N VAL A 288 -5.77 17.92 -7.08
CA VAL A 288 -6.20 16.61 -6.55
C VAL A 288 -7.33 16.75 -5.53
N ASN A 289 -7.30 17.77 -4.70
CA ASN A 289 -8.37 18.02 -3.73
C ASN A 289 -9.69 18.40 -4.41
N GLU A 290 -9.65 19.14 -5.52
CA GLU A 290 -10.83 19.39 -6.36
C GLU A 290 -11.37 18.08 -6.93
N ALA A 291 -10.52 17.29 -7.59
CA ALA A 291 -10.91 16.01 -8.16
C ALA A 291 -11.48 15.04 -7.11
N LEU A 292 -10.94 15.04 -5.86
CA LEU A 292 -11.49 14.28 -4.75
C LEU A 292 -12.85 14.80 -4.31
N ALA A 293 -13.05 16.12 -4.28
CA ALA A 293 -14.34 16.72 -3.94
C ALA A 293 -15.40 16.34 -4.98
N ASP A 294 -15.08 16.43 -6.26
CA ASP A 294 -15.95 16.00 -7.36
C ASP A 294 -16.31 14.50 -7.26
N MET A 295 -15.29 13.64 -7.08
CA MET A 295 -15.48 12.19 -6.95
C MET A 295 -16.38 11.81 -5.77
N LYS A 296 -16.33 12.59 -4.68
CA LYS A 296 -17.21 12.40 -3.51
C LYS A 296 -18.62 12.91 -3.80
N ALA A 297 -18.75 14.05 -4.47
CA ALA A 297 -20.03 14.68 -4.76
C ALA A 297 -20.85 13.93 -5.81
N ASP A 298 -20.23 13.38 -6.85
CA ASP A 298 -20.90 12.66 -7.95
C ASP A 298 -21.11 11.15 -7.66
N GLY A 299 -20.67 10.66 -6.50
CA GLY A 299 -20.88 9.29 -6.04
C GLY A 299 -19.87 8.26 -6.53
N ARG A 300 -18.86 8.62 -7.34
CA ARG A 300 -17.79 7.70 -7.78
C ARG A 300 -16.98 7.17 -6.59
N TRP A 301 -16.77 7.97 -5.56
CA TRP A 301 -16.13 7.52 -4.33
C TRP A 301 -16.92 6.39 -3.67
N GLN A 302 -18.24 6.54 -3.55
CA GLN A 302 -19.11 5.52 -2.95
C GLN A 302 -19.17 4.24 -3.78
N GLN A 303 -19.11 4.34 -5.10
CA GLN A 303 -19.04 3.19 -6.00
C GLN A 303 -17.73 2.42 -5.80
N SER A 304 -16.59 3.11 -5.78
CA SER A 304 -15.28 2.51 -5.52
C SER A 304 -15.22 1.88 -4.14
N TYR A 305 -15.67 2.59 -3.09
CA TYR A 305 -15.76 2.06 -1.74
C TYR A 305 -16.58 0.78 -1.67
N THR A 306 -17.77 0.79 -2.24
CA THR A 306 -18.68 -0.37 -2.23
C THR A 306 -18.06 -1.57 -2.94
N LYS A 307 -17.40 -1.34 -4.06
CA LYS A 307 -16.71 -2.37 -4.84
C LYS A 307 -15.58 -3.04 -4.05
N TRP A 308 -14.72 -2.25 -3.43
CA TRP A 308 -13.48 -2.74 -2.85
C TRP A 308 -13.56 -2.98 -1.34
N LEU A 309 -14.16 -2.06 -0.61
CA LEU A 309 -14.17 -2.02 0.86
C LEU A 309 -15.55 -2.20 1.47
N GLY A 310 -16.58 -2.44 0.67
CA GLY A 310 -17.97 -2.55 1.15
C GLY A 310 -18.19 -3.65 2.19
N LYS A 311 -17.35 -4.67 2.25
CA LYS A 311 -17.37 -5.70 3.31
C LYS A 311 -17.03 -5.16 4.70
N LEU A 312 -16.38 -4.00 4.81
CA LEU A 312 -16.10 -3.33 6.07
C LEU A 312 -17.33 -2.62 6.68
N GLY A 313 -18.44 -2.59 5.97
CA GLY A 313 -19.68 -1.95 6.39
C GLY A 313 -20.01 -0.68 5.59
N LYS A 314 -21.03 0.04 6.02
CA LYS A 314 -21.43 1.31 5.39
C LYS A 314 -20.61 2.45 5.97
N THR A 315 -20.10 3.31 5.11
CA THR A 315 -19.44 4.56 5.49
C THR A 315 -19.66 5.63 4.44
N ASN A 316 -19.54 6.87 4.86
CA ASN A 316 -19.57 8.04 3.97
C ASN A 316 -18.13 8.49 3.68
N PRO A 317 -17.89 9.16 2.55
CA PRO A 317 -16.60 9.79 2.31
C PRO A 317 -16.29 10.81 3.42
N PRO A 318 -15.05 10.85 3.93
CA PRO A 318 -14.68 11.84 4.95
C PRO A 318 -14.81 13.25 4.37
N ALA A 319 -15.35 14.18 5.19
CA ALA A 319 -15.37 15.58 4.81
C ALA A 319 -13.96 16.15 4.74
N PRO A 320 -13.62 16.96 3.72
CA PRO A 320 -12.29 17.56 3.63
C PRO A 320 -12.12 18.64 4.71
N ILE A 321 -10.93 18.71 5.29
CA ILE A 321 -10.49 19.83 6.13
C ILE A 321 -9.48 20.63 5.32
N TYR A 322 -9.78 21.90 5.07
CA TYR A 322 -8.90 22.82 4.37
C TYR A 322 -8.37 23.90 5.31
N GLY A 323 -7.38 24.65 4.87
CA GLY A 323 -6.82 25.77 5.64
C GLY A 323 -5.30 25.71 5.79
N ARG A 324 -4.64 24.69 5.24
CA ARG A 324 -3.18 24.65 5.23
C ARG A 324 -2.65 25.76 4.32
N THR A 325 -1.81 26.62 4.91
CA THR A 325 -1.22 27.80 4.23
C THR A 325 0.30 27.74 4.17
N GLN A 326 0.94 26.95 5.06
CA GLN A 326 2.39 26.82 5.15
C GLN A 326 2.91 25.59 4.43
N GLY A 327 4.16 25.63 4.00
CA GLY A 327 4.80 24.58 3.22
C GLY A 327 4.81 24.83 1.72
N LEU A 328 4.62 26.09 1.33
CA LEU A 328 4.72 26.55 -0.08
C LEU A 328 6.16 26.84 -0.52
N SER A 329 7.16 26.65 0.35
CA SER A 329 8.57 26.92 0.04
C SER A 329 9.40 25.64 0.21
#